data_ccf742fb09738a5a752a3092d4a0d870
#
_entry.id   ccf742fb09738a5a752a3092d4a0d870
#
_cell.length_a   1.000
_cell.length_b   1.000
_cell.length_c   1.000
_cell.angle_alpha   90.00
_cell.angle_beta   90.00
_cell.angle_gamma   90.00
#
_symmetry.space_group_name_H-M   'P 1'
#
loop_
_entity.id
_entity.type
_entity.pdbx_description
1 polymer ?
#
loop_
_entity_poly.entity_id
_entity_poly.type
_entity_poly.pdbx_seq_one_letter_code
_entity_poly.pdbx_strand_id
1 'polypeptide(L)'
;GAWPPPALEGMHVHRAGGVIISSMPETSPHIFLQGLVVESLIGVYPQERHAPQPLSIDVAVGLPSTAAFLSDNFQDTVDYAAVADLIRQEAAAQRFQLLERMAHHLCQAIVTRFQAPWVRISIVKPGIVPGAQAVGVSYLFRAPAG
;
A
#
# COMPACT_ATOMS: atom_id res chain seq x y z
N GLY A 1 6.15 -12.22 -4.53
CA GLY A 1 7.09 -11.53 -5.18
C GLY A 1 7.66 -10.33 -4.53
N ALA A 2 8.72 -9.90 -5.10
CA ALA A 2 9.40 -8.75 -4.59
C ALA A 2 8.59 -7.50 -4.86
N TRP A 3 8.71 -6.59 -3.97
CA TRP A 3 8.10 -5.30 -4.13
C TRP A 3 8.80 -4.61 -5.29
N PRO A 4 8.08 -4.10 -6.25
CA PRO A 4 8.71 -3.51 -7.42
C PRO A 4 9.60 -2.35 -7.03
N PRO A 5 10.75 -2.24 -7.65
CA PRO A 5 11.64 -1.13 -7.34
C PRO A 5 11.12 0.14 -8.00
N PRO A 6 10.49 0.97 -7.27
CA PRO A 6 9.87 2.16 -7.83
C PRO A 6 10.84 3.09 -8.54
N ALA A 7 12.01 3.15 -8.05
CA ALA A 7 12.94 4.06 -8.61
C ALA A 7 13.27 3.77 -10.05
N LEU A 8 13.30 2.51 -10.38
CA LEU A 8 13.64 2.12 -11.69
C LEU A 8 12.67 2.60 -12.69
N GLU A 9 11.42 2.43 -12.43
CA GLU A 9 10.40 2.87 -13.31
C GLU A 9 10.34 4.37 -13.41
N GLY A 10 10.49 5.02 -12.34
CA GLY A 10 10.44 6.44 -12.36
C GLY A 10 11.53 7.03 -13.21
N MET A 11 12.66 6.40 -13.19
CA MET A 11 13.75 6.93 -13.94
C MET A 11 13.59 6.84 -15.43
N HIS A 12 12.89 5.87 -15.89
CA HIS A 12 12.69 5.76 -17.29
C HIS A 12 11.86 6.86 -17.84
N VAL A 13 10.87 7.19 -17.16
CA VAL A 13 9.96 8.18 -17.62
C VAL A 13 10.61 9.49 -17.97
N HIS A 14 11.57 9.84 -17.25
CA HIS A 14 12.04 11.13 -17.42
C HIS A 14 12.95 11.35 -18.49
N ARG A 15 13.46 10.40 -18.96
CA ARG A 15 14.32 10.58 -19.89
C ARG A 15 13.86 11.44 -20.91
N ALA A 16 12.74 11.31 -21.35
CA ALA A 16 12.22 11.99 -22.44
C ALA A 16 12.18 13.46 -22.23
N GLY A 17 12.07 14.13 -21.62
CA GLY A 17 12.07 15.51 -21.50
C GLY A 17 12.86 15.93 -20.33
N GLY A 18 13.25 15.01 -19.67
CA GLY A 18 14.06 15.30 -18.56
C GLY A 18 13.45 16.10 -17.49
N VAL A 19 12.38 16.55 -17.64
CA VAL A 19 11.79 17.38 -16.67
C VAL A 19 10.93 16.81 -15.67
N ILE A 20 10.09 16.06 -16.04
CA ILE A 20 9.13 15.52 -15.21
C ILE A 20 9.56 14.66 -14.14
N ILE A 21 10.61 14.09 -14.28
CA ILE A 21 11.07 13.21 -13.37
C ILE A 21 11.04 13.53 -11.99
N SER A 22 11.49 14.67 -11.71
CA SER A 22 11.65 15.03 -10.32
C SER A 22 10.37 14.97 -9.54
N SER A 23 9.28 14.87 -10.21
CA SER A 23 8.04 14.87 -9.48
C SER A 23 7.44 13.51 -9.25
N MET A 24 8.20 12.45 -9.44
CA MET A 24 7.66 11.11 -9.23
C MET A 24 7.49 10.82 -7.75
N PRO A 25 6.31 10.93 -7.20
CA PRO A 25 6.09 10.79 -5.76
C PRO A 25 6.47 9.42 -5.22
N GLU A 26 6.30 8.38 -6.02
CA GLU A 26 6.60 7.03 -5.55
C GLU A 26 8.09 6.80 -5.33
N THR A 27 8.95 7.74 -5.73
CA THR A 27 10.38 7.64 -5.47
C THR A 27 10.81 8.51 -4.30
N SER A 28 9.90 9.26 -3.71
CA SER A 28 10.26 10.11 -2.58
C SER A 28 10.40 9.24 -1.33
N PRO A 29 10.99 9.77 -0.26
CA PRO A 29 11.18 8.99 0.95
C PRO A 29 9.89 8.41 1.50
N HIS A 30 9.94 7.17 1.90
CA HIS A 30 8.76 6.47 2.40
C HIS A 30 9.18 5.34 3.34
N ILE A 31 8.27 4.93 4.21
CA ILE A 31 8.47 3.71 4.96
C ILE A 31 7.68 2.62 4.23
N PHE A 32 8.02 1.37 4.47
CA PHE A 32 7.25 0.30 3.86
C PHE A 32 7.17 -0.92 4.76
N LEU A 33 6.13 -1.72 4.52
CA LEU A 33 5.93 -3.03 5.13
C LEU A 33 5.80 -4.02 3.99
N GLN A 34 6.46 -5.15 4.12
CA GLN A 34 6.37 -6.21 3.12
C GLN A 34 5.83 -7.47 3.73
N GLY A 35 4.91 -8.11 3.04
CA GLY A 35 4.41 -9.41 3.48
C GLY A 35 3.56 -9.38 4.74
N LEU A 36 2.87 -8.28 5.00
CA LEU A 36 1.97 -8.21 6.14
C LEU A 36 0.78 -9.10 5.86
N VAL A 37 0.56 -10.11 6.71
CA VAL A 37 -0.55 -11.02 6.53
C VAL A 37 -1.74 -10.54 7.34
N VAL A 38 -2.88 -10.42 6.69
CA VAL A 38 -4.13 -10.06 7.36
C VAL A 38 -5.20 -11.06 6.97
N GLU A 39 -6.18 -11.27 7.86
CA GLU A 39 -7.31 -12.14 7.58
C GLU A 39 -8.50 -11.26 7.20
N SER A 40 -9.20 -11.64 6.15
CA SER A 40 -10.34 -10.85 5.70
C SER A 40 -11.38 -11.72 5.02
N LEU A 41 -12.65 -11.37 5.24
CA LEU A 41 -13.74 -11.98 4.50
C LEU A 41 -13.88 -11.19 3.22
N ILE A 42 -13.25 -11.68 2.16
CA ILE A 42 -13.24 -10.99 0.89
C ILE A 42 -13.50 -11.94 -0.24
N GLY A 43 -14.25 -11.50 -1.22
CA GLY A 43 -14.46 -12.28 -2.43
C GLY A 43 -15.85 -12.12 -2.98
N VAL A 44 -15.97 -12.43 -4.27
CA VAL A 44 -17.22 -12.34 -5.00
C VAL A 44 -17.99 -13.65 -4.88
N TYR A 45 -17.26 -14.76 -4.86
CA TYR A 45 -17.91 -16.07 -4.88
C TYR A 45 -18.36 -16.49 -3.49
N PRO A 46 -19.50 -17.19 -3.38
CA PRO A 46 -20.02 -17.59 -2.06
C PRO A 46 -19.03 -18.35 -1.21
N GLN A 47 -18.25 -19.25 -1.80
CA GLN A 47 -17.29 -20.03 -1.05
C GLN A 47 -16.18 -19.18 -0.42
N GLU A 48 -15.95 -18.01 -0.97
CA GLU A 48 -14.93 -17.10 -0.43
C GLU A 48 -15.43 -16.35 0.78
N ARG A 49 -16.73 -16.36 1.03
CA ARG A 49 -17.32 -15.56 2.11
C ARG A 49 -17.57 -16.35 3.39
N HIS A 50 -17.29 -17.66 3.38
CA HIS A 50 -17.59 -18.48 4.54
C HIS A 50 -16.58 -18.37 5.66
N ALA A 51 -15.36 -18.05 5.34
CA ALA A 51 -14.30 -17.95 6.34
C ALA A 51 -13.30 -16.89 5.91
N PRO A 52 -12.62 -16.26 6.87
CA PRO A 52 -11.57 -15.30 6.53
C PRO A 52 -10.47 -15.98 5.76
N GLN A 53 -9.90 -15.24 4.82
CA GLN A 53 -8.80 -15.72 4.00
C GLN A 53 -7.56 -14.89 4.31
N PRO A 54 -6.38 -15.51 4.28
CA PRO A 54 -5.17 -14.73 4.46
C PRO A 54 -4.85 -13.93 3.20
N LEU A 55 -4.52 -12.68 3.39
CA LEU A 55 -4.07 -11.80 2.33
C LEU A 55 -2.67 -11.34 2.70
N SER A 56 -1.81 -11.20 1.69
CA SER A 56 -0.47 -10.68 1.91
C SER A 56 -0.43 -9.26 1.36
N ILE A 57 -0.02 -8.32 2.18
CA ILE A 57 -0.03 -6.91 1.82
C ILE A 57 1.37 -6.33 1.88
N ASP A 58 1.77 -5.68 0.79
CA ASP A 58 2.94 -4.84 0.75
C ASP A 58 2.44 -3.41 0.67
N VAL A 59 2.98 -2.52 1.49
CA VAL A 59 2.55 -1.13 1.48
C VAL A 59 3.74 -0.20 1.65
N ALA A 60 3.77 0.87 0.87
CA ALA A 60 4.74 1.94 1.00
C ALA A 60 3.96 3.22 1.32
N VAL A 61 4.40 3.94 2.34
CA VAL A 61 3.72 5.13 2.83
C VAL A 61 4.67 6.31 2.70
N GLY A 62 4.32 7.25 1.84
CA GLY A 62 5.14 8.45 1.66
C GLY A 62 5.24 9.24 2.96
N LEU A 63 6.42 9.73 3.25
CA LEU A 63 6.62 10.49 4.47
C LEU A 63 6.17 11.92 4.28
N PRO A 64 5.39 12.47 5.22
CA PRO A 64 4.98 13.87 5.12
C PRO A 64 6.11 14.84 5.40
N SER A 65 7.19 14.34 6.00
CA SER A 65 8.34 15.15 6.34
C SER A 65 9.61 14.31 6.28
N THR A 66 10.72 14.91 5.95
CA THR A 66 12.01 14.24 5.95
C THR A 66 12.81 14.55 7.22
N ALA A 67 12.18 15.20 8.18
CA ALA A 67 12.90 15.65 9.38
C ALA A 67 13.54 14.50 10.15
N ALA A 68 12.92 13.34 10.17
CA ALA A 68 13.44 12.20 10.91
C ALA A 68 14.83 11.74 10.42
N PHE A 69 15.14 12.00 9.15
CA PHE A 69 16.45 11.62 8.61
C PHE A 69 17.58 12.40 9.26
N LEU A 70 17.27 13.53 9.85
CA LEU A 70 18.26 14.36 10.51
C LEU A 70 18.10 14.37 12.02
N SER A 71 16.87 14.28 12.51
CA SER A 71 16.61 14.44 13.94
C SER A 71 16.73 13.17 14.76
N ASP A 72 16.52 12.03 14.13
CA ASP A 72 16.43 10.75 14.81
C ASP A 72 15.32 10.76 15.88
N ASN A 73 14.29 11.59 15.68
CA ASN A 73 13.20 11.72 16.62
C ASN A 73 11.96 10.97 16.08
N PHE A 74 11.46 10.01 16.86
CA PHE A 74 10.30 9.21 16.48
C PHE A 74 9.09 10.06 16.15
N GLN A 75 8.96 11.21 16.77
CA GLN A 75 7.82 12.10 16.50
C GLN A 75 7.87 12.70 15.10
N ASP A 76 8.99 12.63 14.43
CA ASP A 76 9.15 13.20 13.09
C ASP A 76 8.88 12.20 11.97
N THR A 77 8.51 10.97 12.28
CA THR A 77 8.31 9.95 11.27
C THR A 77 6.91 9.34 11.35
N VAL A 78 6.64 8.40 10.45
CA VAL A 78 5.42 7.62 10.47
C VAL A 78 5.73 6.30 11.19
N ASP A 79 4.92 5.97 12.19
CA ASP A 79 5.08 4.74 12.94
C ASP A 79 4.57 3.57 12.11
N TYR A 80 5.48 2.74 11.59
CA TYR A 80 5.07 1.62 10.75
C TYR A 80 4.28 0.56 11.52
N ALA A 81 4.48 0.43 12.83
CA ALA A 81 3.66 -0.49 13.60
C ALA A 81 2.22 -0.01 13.68
N ALA A 82 2.02 1.30 13.77
CA ALA A 82 0.68 1.86 13.77
C ALA A 82 0.02 1.70 12.39
N VAL A 83 0.81 1.76 11.31
CA VAL A 83 0.28 1.50 9.97
C VAL A 83 -0.21 0.05 9.89
N ALA A 84 0.57 -0.90 10.38
CA ALA A 84 0.17 -2.30 10.38
C ALA A 84 -1.12 -2.52 11.17
N ASP A 85 -1.22 -1.89 12.33
CA ASP A 85 -2.42 -2.02 13.16
C ASP A 85 -3.65 -1.45 12.47
N LEU A 86 -3.50 -0.30 11.83
CA LEU A 86 -4.60 0.31 11.09
C LEU A 86 -5.06 -0.60 9.97
N ILE A 87 -4.13 -1.18 9.22
CA ILE A 87 -4.48 -2.09 8.14
C ILE A 87 -5.26 -3.29 8.68
N ARG A 88 -4.79 -3.89 9.75
CA ARG A 88 -5.49 -5.03 10.34
C ARG A 88 -6.90 -4.68 10.79
N GLN A 89 -7.04 -3.54 11.43
CA GLN A 89 -8.33 -3.09 11.92
C GLN A 89 -9.30 -2.83 10.77
N GLU A 90 -8.85 -2.11 9.75
CA GLU A 90 -9.71 -1.76 8.64
C GLU A 90 -10.06 -2.97 7.77
N ALA A 91 -9.13 -3.89 7.60
CA ALA A 91 -9.41 -5.10 6.84
C ALA A 91 -10.44 -5.99 7.53
N ALA A 92 -10.47 -5.97 8.85
CA ALA A 92 -11.40 -6.77 9.63
C ALA A 92 -12.76 -6.09 9.80
N ALA A 93 -12.79 -4.76 9.78
CA ALA A 93 -14.00 -4.01 10.09
C ALA A 93 -15.05 -4.02 8.99
N GLN A 94 -14.65 -4.28 7.77
CA GLN A 94 -15.56 -4.22 6.63
C GLN A 94 -15.44 -5.45 5.76
N ARG A 95 -16.49 -5.69 4.99
CA ARG A 95 -16.50 -6.77 4.02
C ARG A 95 -16.35 -6.17 2.64
N PHE A 96 -15.38 -6.68 1.89
CA PHE A 96 -15.13 -6.21 0.55
C PHE A 96 -15.36 -7.34 -0.43
N GLN A 97 -15.91 -7.03 -1.60
CA GLN A 97 -16.02 -8.01 -2.65
C GLN A 97 -14.76 -8.04 -3.50
N LEU A 98 -14.16 -6.87 -3.71
CA LEU A 98 -13.03 -6.72 -4.61
C LEU A 98 -11.79 -6.23 -3.88
N LEU A 99 -10.63 -6.76 -4.27
CA LEU A 99 -9.36 -6.28 -3.75
C LEU A 99 -9.13 -4.81 -4.08
N GLU A 100 -9.62 -4.36 -5.22
CA GLU A 100 -9.53 -2.96 -5.64
C GLU A 100 -10.19 -2.04 -4.62
N ARG A 101 -11.38 -2.41 -4.18
CA ARG A 101 -12.10 -1.57 -3.20
C ARG A 101 -11.39 -1.55 -1.86
N MET A 102 -10.87 -2.71 -1.45
CA MET A 102 -10.10 -2.79 -0.22
C MET A 102 -8.84 -1.93 -0.33
N ALA A 103 -8.14 -2.00 -1.46
CA ALA A 103 -6.93 -1.23 -1.66
C ALA A 103 -7.21 0.27 -1.52
N HIS A 104 -8.28 0.74 -2.14
CA HIS A 104 -8.64 2.16 -2.07
C HIS A 104 -8.99 2.55 -0.63
N HIS A 105 -9.77 1.73 0.05
CA HIS A 105 -10.17 2.01 1.43
C HIS A 105 -8.95 2.10 2.37
N LEU A 106 -8.04 1.14 2.24
CA LEU A 106 -6.85 1.12 3.10
C LEU A 106 -5.96 2.32 2.82
N CYS A 107 -5.79 2.67 1.55
CA CYS A 107 -4.98 3.83 1.20
C CYS A 107 -5.57 5.12 1.74
N GLN A 108 -6.89 5.29 1.64
CA GLN A 108 -7.53 6.48 2.18
C GLN A 108 -7.35 6.57 3.69
N ALA A 109 -7.52 5.46 4.38
CA ALA A 109 -7.38 5.43 5.83
C ALA A 109 -5.95 5.82 6.25
N ILE A 110 -4.95 5.31 5.54
CA ILE A 110 -3.56 5.61 5.83
C ILE A 110 -3.24 7.07 5.55
N VAL A 111 -3.68 7.59 4.40
CA VAL A 111 -3.43 8.98 4.06
C VAL A 111 -4.06 9.91 5.10
N THR A 112 -5.27 9.61 5.52
CA THR A 112 -5.96 10.45 6.49
C THR A 112 -5.28 10.41 7.86
N ARG A 113 -4.94 9.21 8.32
CA ARG A 113 -4.39 9.04 9.65
C ARG A 113 -2.97 9.58 9.78
N PHE A 114 -2.15 9.35 8.77
CA PHE A 114 -0.72 9.65 8.86
C PHE A 114 -0.28 10.85 8.04
N GLN A 115 -1.21 11.52 7.39
CA GLN A 115 -0.91 12.70 6.56
C GLN A 115 0.06 12.37 5.43
N ALA A 116 0.00 11.17 4.92
CA ALA A 116 0.90 10.72 3.87
C ALA A 116 0.54 11.39 2.55
N PRO A 117 1.50 11.86 1.77
CA PRO A 117 1.21 12.44 0.46
C PRO A 117 0.83 11.40 -0.57
N TRP A 118 1.21 10.16 -0.37
CA TRP A 118 0.84 9.05 -1.25
C TRP A 118 1.03 7.73 -0.52
N VAL A 119 0.31 6.72 -0.99
CA VAL A 119 0.45 5.35 -0.49
C VAL A 119 0.40 4.41 -1.68
N ARG A 120 1.34 3.48 -1.75
CA ARG A 120 1.32 2.42 -2.74
C ARG A 120 1.03 1.13 -2.01
N ILE A 121 0.07 0.35 -2.49
CA ILE A 121 -0.31 -0.89 -1.84
C ILE A 121 -0.42 -2.02 -2.86
N SER A 122 -0.04 -3.22 -2.44
CA SER A 122 -0.22 -4.42 -3.23
C SER A 122 -0.90 -5.44 -2.31
N ILE A 123 -2.02 -5.98 -2.74
CA ILE A 123 -2.77 -6.97 -1.96
C ILE A 123 -2.83 -8.25 -2.78
N VAL A 124 -2.38 -9.34 -2.19
CA VAL A 124 -2.26 -10.62 -2.86
C VAL A 124 -3.10 -11.67 -2.15
N LYS A 125 -3.86 -12.41 -2.93
CA LYS A 125 -4.70 -13.50 -2.48
C LYS A 125 -4.12 -14.78 -3.09
N PRO A 126 -3.51 -15.65 -2.29
CA PRO A 126 -2.84 -16.83 -2.84
C PRO A 126 -3.81 -17.92 -3.24
N GLY A 127 -3.46 -18.63 -4.30
CA GLY A 127 -4.12 -19.90 -4.61
C GLY A 127 -5.54 -19.87 -5.14
N ILE A 128 -6.00 -18.72 -5.61
CA ILE A 128 -7.39 -18.62 -6.08
C ILE A 128 -7.57 -19.06 -7.53
N VAL A 129 -6.59 -18.80 -8.36
CA VAL A 129 -6.71 -19.14 -9.78
C VAL A 129 -5.83 -20.35 -10.08
N PRO A 130 -6.39 -21.43 -10.60
CA PRO A 130 -5.59 -22.60 -10.95
C PRO A 130 -4.49 -22.24 -11.95
N GLY A 131 -3.29 -22.67 -11.67
CA GLY A 131 -2.14 -22.36 -12.52
C GLY A 131 -1.41 -21.10 -12.16
N ALA A 132 -1.98 -20.26 -11.30
CA ALA A 132 -1.32 -19.06 -10.80
C ALA A 132 -0.97 -19.25 -9.33
N GLN A 133 0.21 -18.80 -8.91
CA GLN A 133 0.58 -18.90 -7.51
C GLN A 133 -0.25 -17.94 -6.68
N ALA A 134 -0.59 -16.81 -7.24
CA ALA A 134 -1.36 -15.80 -6.53
C ALA A 134 -1.99 -14.84 -7.51
N VAL A 135 -3.01 -14.15 -7.04
CA VAL A 135 -3.61 -13.05 -7.80
C VAL A 135 -3.65 -11.85 -6.87
N GLY A 136 -3.69 -10.68 -7.43
CA GLY A 136 -3.69 -9.49 -6.58
C GLY A 136 -3.91 -8.21 -7.33
N VAL A 137 -3.82 -7.12 -6.61
CA VAL A 137 -3.97 -5.78 -7.15
C VAL A 137 -2.82 -4.92 -6.64
N SER A 138 -2.34 -4.03 -7.49
CA SER A 138 -1.37 -3.01 -7.10
C SER A 138 -1.99 -1.65 -7.38
N TYR A 139 -1.80 -0.72 -6.47
CA TYR A 139 -2.50 0.56 -6.52
C TYR A 139 -1.66 1.67 -5.91
N LEU A 140 -1.54 2.77 -6.62
CA LEU A 140 -0.89 3.97 -6.11
C LEU A 140 -1.97 5.02 -5.88
N PHE A 141 -2.10 5.47 -4.64
CA PHE A 141 -3.06 6.48 -4.25
C PHE A 141 -2.32 7.75 -3.87
N ARG A 142 -2.68 8.86 -4.48
CA ARG A 142 -2.10 10.15 -4.14
C ARG A 142 -3.11 10.96 -3.35
N ALA A 143 -2.65 11.58 -2.28
CA ALA A 143 -3.53 12.42 -1.48
C ALA A 143 -3.99 13.60 -2.32
N PRO A 144 -5.22 14.07 -2.10
CA PRO A 144 -5.69 15.24 -2.81
C PRO A 144 -4.81 16.44 -2.49
N ALA A 145 -4.59 17.27 -3.49
CA ALA A 145 -3.84 18.48 -3.30
C ALA A 145 -4.68 19.41 -2.43
N GLY A 146 -4.07 20.06 -1.52
CA GLY A 146 -4.88 20.92 -0.72
C GLY A 146 -4.41 21.30 0.52
#